data_d419c1e6439d2cf63102d058e14f933b
#
_entry.id   d419c1e6439d2cf63102d058e14f933b
#
_cell.length_a   1.000
_cell.length_b   1.000
_cell.length_c   1.000
_cell.angle_alpha   90.00
_cell.angle_beta   90.00
_cell.angle_gamma   90.00
#
_symmetry.space_group_name_H-M   'P 1'
#
loop_
_entity.id
_entity.type
_entity.pdbx_description
1 polymer ?
#
loop_
_entity_poly.entity_id
_entity_poly.type
_entity_poly.pdbx_seq_one_letter_code
_entity_poly.pdbx_strand_id
1 'polypeptide(L)'
;SGLTYEIGTSLTEQQFLNDVNLITDQPTTITSDFDVKLKNLNTVGIYWVAVKASNIEGNAEANIMVTIKYKPPVITADAEYTYLVGDKVNATQFRADVNATLTGEGTLRDDFIYKVRLNTAGDYVVTLTSPKSGYYEQDAIPVTVIVHVKELLELQIPDEFRMDIDANADSVPISDKKQTLKCYGSSGKAELEVIDRRTVRQGWTITGAMTPFTNSGGDVLQTSLKYQSKAPSSSPIYLNTTNQPIEKKQSAVTDPKYDSTVFNLEDSLSMEIEPNDALVNDSYESKITWTLEDAPRP
;
A
#
# COMPACT_ATOMS: atom_id res chain seq x y z
N SER A 1 26.50 40.79 17.80
CA SER A 1 25.75 39.83 16.95
C SER A 1 26.69 38.65 16.65
N GLY A 2 26.13 37.44 16.60
CA GLY A 2 26.92 36.24 16.35
C GLY A 2 26.73 35.76 14.92
N LEU A 3 27.72 35.00 14.41
CA LEU A 3 27.65 34.32 13.12
C LEU A 3 27.23 32.88 13.30
N THR A 4 26.58 32.29 12.28
CA THR A 4 26.19 30.90 12.28
C THR A 4 26.64 30.25 10.99
N TYR A 5 27.29 29.07 11.10
CA TYR A 5 27.72 28.26 9.97
C TYR A 5 27.28 26.83 10.15
N GLU A 6 27.25 26.08 9.07
CA GLU A 6 26.96 24.64 9.11
C GLU A 6 28.25 23.82 9.25
N ILE A 7 28.16 22.68 9.92
CA ILE A 7 29.25 21.74 10.04
C ILE A 7 29.79 21.33 8.66
N GLY A 8 31.12 21.28 8.51
CA GLY A 8 31.79 20.97 7.26
C GLY A 8 31.76 22.07 6.22
N THR A 9 31.32 23.28 6.56
CA THR A 9 31.48 24.46 5.68
C THR A 9 32.98 24.72 5.48
N SER A 10 33.39 24.93 4.23
CA SER A 10 34.72 25.42 3.92
C SER A 10 34.72 26.95 4.08
N LEU A 11 35.41 27.45 5.06
CA LEU A 11 35.47 28.88 5.38
C LEU A 11 36.94 29.32 5.52
N THR A 12 37.30 30.39 4.87
CA THR A 12 38.60 31.03 5.03
C THR A 12 38.53 32.17 6.05
N GLU A 13 39.65 32.54 6.66
CA GLU A 13 39.70 33.71 7.55
C GLU A 13 39.19 34.98 6.86
N GLN A 14 39.52 35.17 5.58
CA GLN A 14 39.05 36.34 4.84
C GLN A 14 37.54 36.38 4.67
N GLN A 15 36.91 35.21 4.40
CA GLN A 15 35.44 35.11 4.33
C GLN A 15 34.81 35.38 5.69
N PHE A 16 35.37 34.80 6.77
CA PHE A 16 34.92 35.06 8.14
C PHE A 16 34.99 36.57 8.45
N LEU A 17 36.13 37.25 8.17
CA LEU A 17 36.29 38.69 8.42
C LEU A 17 35.28 39.52 7.61
N ASN A 18 34.98 39.12 6.38
CA ASN A 18 33.94 39.77 5.58
C ASN A 18 32.55 39.61 6.20
N ASP A 19 32.22 38.39 6.72
CA ASP A 19 30.93 38.11 7.35
C ASP A 19 30.75 38.85 8.69
N VAL A 20 31.88 39.09 9.42
CA VAL A 20 31.89 39.94 10.62
C VAL A 20 31.55 41.37 10.29
N ASN A 21 31.83 41.84 9.04
CA ASN A 21 31.54 43.18 8.54
C ASN A 21 32.09 44.29 9.44
N LEU A 22 33.42 44.20 9.69
CA LEU A 22 34.11 45.20 10.51
C LEU A 22 34.16 46.53 9.78
N ILE A 23 33.81 47.57 10.49
CA ILE A 23 33.92 48.94 10.01
C ILE A 23 35.07 49.60 10.77
N THR A 24 36.02 50.11 10.04
CA THR A 24 37.15 50.91 10.58
C THR A 24 37.14 52.29 9.92
N ASP A 25 37.36 53.30 10.70
CA ASP A 25 37.38 54.71 10.29
C ASP A 25 38.76 55.18 9.78
N GLN A 26 39.77 54.34 9.96
CA GLN A 26 41.16 54.55 9.56
C GLN A 26 41.77 53.31 8.91
N PRO A 27 42.83 53.46 8.08
CA PRO A 27 43.59 52.31 7.60
C PRO A 27 44.09 51.46 8.77
N THR A 28 43.62 50.19 8.85
CA THR A 28 43.79 49.30 10.00
C THR A 28 44.24 47.93 9.55
N THR A 29 45.20 47.33 10.24
CA THR A 29 45.52 45.89 10.08
C THR A 29 44.61 45.08 10.94
N ILE A 30 43.89 44.11 10.32
CA ILE A 30 42.98 43.21 11.01
C ILE A 30 43.60 41.81 11.04
N THR A 31 43.59 41.19 12.20
CA THR A 31 44.03 39.79 12.42
C THR A 31 43.00 39.04 13.27
N SER A 32 42.99 37.74 13.20
CA SER A 32 42.11 36.93 14.08
C SER A 32 42.80 35.62 14.50
N ASP A 33 42.24 34.96 15.50
CA ASP A 33 42.61 33.60 15.89
C ASP A 33 41.71 32.53 15.21
N PHE A 34 41.07 32.90 14.09
CA PHE A 34 40.16 32.08 13.31
C PHE A 34 40.76 30.70 13.01
N ASP A 35 41.93 30.62 12.42
CA ASP A 35 42.59 29.37 12.02
C ASP A 35 42.87 28.42 13.19
N VAL A 36 43.02 28.95 14.40
CA VAL A 36 43.20 28.15 15.61
C VAL A 36 41.88 27.64 16.16
N LYS A 37 40.82 28.49 16.15
CA LYS A 37 39.55 28.23 16.76
C LYS A 37 38.56 27.45 15.87
N LEU A 38 38.60 27.74 14.54
CA LEU A 38 37.59 27.22 13.60
C LEU A 38 38.20 26.45 12.42
N LYS A 39 39.47 26.04 12.50
CA LYS A 39 40.24 25.44 11.41
C LYS A 39 39.54 24.37 10.60
N ASN A 40 38.60 23.63 11.18
CA ASN A 40 37.95 22.49 10.50
C ASN A 40 36.42 22.52 10.51
N LEU A 41 35.76 23.42 11.23
CA LEU A 41 34.29 23.47 11.37
C LEU A 41 33.62 22.10 11.46
N ASN A 42 34.32 21.10 12.04
CA ASN A 42 33.85 19.68 12.05
C ASN A 42 33.13 19.30 13.33
N THR A 43 32.95 20.23 14.23
CA THR A 43 32.27 19.99 15.51
C THR A 43 31.24 21.08 15.77
N VAL A 44 30.01 20.65 16.02
CA VAL A 44 28.95 21.58 16.42
C VAL A 44 29.27 22.19 17.78
N GLY A 45 28.92 23.46 17.97
CA GLY A 45 29.22 24.12 19.21
C GLY A 45 29.21 25.65 19.08
N ILE A 46 29.55 26.33 20.18
CA ILE A 46 29.74 27.77 20.24
C ILE A 46 31.22 28.03 20.43
N TYR A 47 31.77 28.85 19.57
CA TYR A 47 33.18 29.25 19.54
C TYR A 47 33.28 30.75 19.65
N TRP A 48 34.33 31.22 20.30
CA TRP A 48 34.65 32.63 20.39
C TRP A 48 35.93 32.89 19.64
N VAL A 49 35.85 33.72 18.60
CA VAL A 49 36.98 34.12 17.77
C VAL A 49 37.36 35.55 18.12
N ALA A 50 38.57 35.73 18.53
CA ALA A 50 39.14 37.06 18.81
C ALA A 50 39.52 37.73 17.49
N VAL A 51 39.03 38.93 17.25
CA VAL A 51 39.40 39.78 16.11
C VAL A 51 40.09 41.02 16.65
N LYS A 52 41.29 41.32 16.15
CA LYS A 52 42.12 42.45 16.56
C LYS A 52 42.29 43.41 15.40
N ALA A 53 42.11 44.66 15.68
CA ALA A 53 42.34 45.77 14.77
C ALA A 53 43.50 46.63 15.32
N SER A 54 44.48 46.94 14.52
CA SER A 54 45.65 47.71 14.92
C SER A 54 45.97 48.79 13.89
N ASN A 55 46.21 50.03 14.35
CA ASN A 55 46.69 51.15 13.55
C ASN A 55 47.67 51.96 14.38
N ILE A 56 48.11 53.15 13.83
CA ILE A 56 49.07 54.03 14.48
C ILE A 56 48.56 54.72 15.75
N GLU A 57 47.24 54.74 15.95
CA GLU A 57 46.57 55.37 17.10
C GLU A 57 46.31 54.38 18.27
N GLY A 58 46.31 53.03 17.97
CA GLY A 58 46.10 52.03 19.01
C GLY A 58 45.62 50.70 18.50
N ASN A 59 45.14 49.88 19.45
CA ASN A 59 44.62 48.53 19.20
C ASN A 59 43.24 48.41 19.79
N ALA A 60 42.36 47.70 19.07
CA ALA A 60 41.05 47.29 19.53
C ALA A 60 40.89 45.75 19.37
N GLU A 61 40.14 45.10 20.26
CA GLU A 61 39.85 43.67 20.20
C GLU A 61 38.36 43.45 20.44
N ALA A 62 37.78 42.52 19.68
CA ALA A 62 36.42 42.08 19.84
C ALA A 62 36.36 40.54 19.76
N ASN A 63 35.53 39.92 20.62
CA ASN A 63 35.23 38.49 20.57
C ASN A 63 33.94 38.28 19.80
N ILE A 64 34.03 37.55 18.72
CA ILE A 64 32.90 37.19 17.84
C ILE A 64 32.40 35.81 18.21
N MET A 65 31.14 35.72 18.58
CA MET A 65 30.48 34.43 18.82
C MET A 65 30.17 33.76 17.49
N VAL A 66 30.66 32.55 17.30
CA VAL A 66 30.38 31.71 16.13
C VAL A 66 29.67 30.44 16.56
N THR A 67 28.52 30.19 16.01
CA THR A 67 27.76 28.96 16.26
C THR A 67 27.88 28.04 15.06
N ILE A 68 28.37 26.80 15.28
CA ILE A 68 28.38 25.74 14.28
C ILE A 68 27.18 24.84 14.53
N LYS A 69 26.34 24.69 13.51
CA LYS A 69 25.14 23.83 13.54
C LYS A 69 25.25 22.62 12.63
N TYR A 70 24.47 21.59 12.88
CA TYR A 70 24.28 20.52 11.90
C TYR A 70 23.67 21.06 10.62
N LYS A 71 23.92 20.38 9.50
CA LYS A 71 23.18 20.65 8.25
C LYS A 71 21.71 20.29 8.44
N PRO A 72 20.79 20.97 7.74
CA PRO A 72 19.39 20.54 7.73
C PRO A 72 19.30 19.08 7.31
N PRO A 73 18.53 18.25 8.02
CA PRO A 73 18.30 16.87 7.59
C PRO A 73 17.46 16.85 6.30
N VAL A 74 17.65 15.80 5.52
CA VAL A 74 16.94 15.61 4.25
C VAL A 74 15.95 14.48 4.42
N ILE A 75 14.68 14.74 4.11
CA ILE A 75 13.62 13.74 4.07
C ILE A 75 13.43 13.31 2.61
N THR A 76 13.35 12.00 2.37
CA THR A 76 12.91 11.45 1.08
C THR A 76 11.75 10.47 1.33
N ALA A 77 10.81 10.43 0.40
CA ALA A 77 9.68 9.49 0.41
C ALA A 77 9.11 9.37 -1.01
N ASP A 78 8.32 8.33 -1.25
CA ASP A 78 7.49 8.23 -2.44
C ASP A 78 6.43 9.33 -2.41
N ALA A 79 6.10 9.87 -3.60
CA ALA A 79 5.19 11.01 -3.72
C ALA A 79 3.74 10.63 -3.41
N GLU A 80 3.37 9.37 -3.63
CA GLU A 80 2.01 8.86 -3.44
C GLU A 80 2.00 7.39 -3.01
N TYR A 81 0.91 6.96 -2.36
CA TYR A 81 0.66 5.57 -1.98
C TYR A 81 -0.83 5.28 -1.95
N THR A 82 -1.22 4.02 -2.23
CA THR A 82 -2.63 3.61 -2.22
C THR A 82 -2.90 2.57 -1.15
N TYR A 83 -3.91 2.83 -0.33
CA TYR A 83 -4.54 1.88 0.58
C TYR A 83 -5.97 1.57 0.12
N LEU A 84 -6.52 0.47 0.62
CA LEU A 84 -7.92 0.14 0.44
C LEU A 84 -8.73 0.53 1.68
N VAL A 85 -10.01 0.85 1.48
CA VAL A 85 -10.94 1.08 2.60
C VAL A 85 -10.90 -0.12 3.54
N GLY A 86 -10.74 0.15 4.85
CA GLY A 86 -10.67 -0.85 5.91
C GLY A 86 -9.26 -1.37 6.22
N ASP A 87 -8.23 -0.95 5.51
CA ASP A 87 -6.85 -1.29 5.86
C ASP A 87 -6.50 -0.79 7.28
N LYS A 88 -5.62 -1.52 7.95
CA LYS A 88 -5.16 -1.19 9.31
C LYS A 88 -3.68 -0.84 9.26
N VAL A 89 -3.40 0.43 9.18
CA VAL A 89 -2.05 0.97 9.02
C VAL A 89 -1.78 1.96 10.16
N ASN A 90 -0.62 1.84 10.78
CA ASN A 90 -0.10 2.81 11.74
C ASN A 90 0.97 3.70 11.11
N ALA A 91 1.39 4.74 11.82
CA ALA A 91 2.40 5.68 11.32
C ALA A 91 3.75 5.02 10.96
N THR A 92 4.16 3.98 11.68
CA THR A 92 5.40 3.26 11.39
C THR A 92 5.30 2.47 10.09
N GLN A 93 4.17 1.77 9.89
CA GLN A 93 3.91 1.05 8.65
C GLN A 93 3.80 2.03 7.48
N PHE A 94 3.05 3.13 7.64
CA PHE A 94 2.95 4.17 6.62
C PHE A 94 4.32 4.66 6.14
N ARG A 95 5.22 5.01 7.09
CA ARG A 95 6.58 5.44 6.71
C ARG A 95 7.36 4.39 5.95
N ALA A 96 7.20 3.11 6.31
CA ALA A 96 7.82 2.01 5.58
C ALA A 96 7.23 1.85 4.16
N ASP A 97 5.90 1.91 4.04
CA ASP A 97 5.19 1.74 2.78
C ASP A 97 5.53 2.83 1.75
N VAL A 98 5.77 4.07 2.22
CA VAL A 98 6.16 5.19 1.34
C VAL A 98 7.69 5.36 1.24
N ASN A 99 8.48 4.37 1.68
CA ASN A 99 9.94 4.42 1.67
C ASN A 99 10.52 5.69 2.31
N ALA A 100 9.87 6.19 3.37
CA ALA A 100 10.27 7.43 4.02
C ALA A 100 11.60 7.25 4.75
N THR A 101 12.59 8.09 4.41
CA THR A 101 13.89 8.11 5.06
C THR A 101 14.27 9.51 5.53
N LEU A 102 15.16 9.57 6.51
CA LEU A 102 15.77 10.79 7.01
C LEU A 102 17.29 10.61 6.96
N THR A 103 17.98 11.53 6.30
CA THR A 103 19.45 11.60 6.29
C THR A 103 19.88 12.86 7.03
N GLY A 104 20.75 12.71 8.03
CA GLY A 104 21.19 13.79 8.91
C GLY A 104 20.61 13.67 10.33
N GLU A 105 20.88 14.68 11.15
CA GLU A 105 20.46 14.68 12.55
C GLU A 105 19.00 15.12 12.69
N GLY A 106 18.22 14.32 13.43
CA GLY A 106 16.82 14.63 13.66
C GLY A 106 15.95 13.40 13.88
N THR A 107 14.66 13.60 13.95
CA THR A 107 13.65 12.53 14.10
C THR A 107 12.55 12.72 13.06
N LEU A 108 12.35 11.73 12.20
CA LEU A 108 11.28 11.72 11.22
C LEU A 108 9.92 11.59 11.91
N ARG A 109 9.01 12.50 11.61
CA ARG A 109 7.62 12.56 12.08
C ARG A 109 6.67 12.67 10.90
N ASP A 110 5.43 12.28 11.10
CA ASP A 110 4.34 12.43 10.14
C ASP A 110 3.02 12.80 10.85
N ASP A 111 2.06 13.25 10.09
CA ASP A 111 0.70 13.52 10.54
C ASP A 111 -0.33 12.51 10.01
N PHE A 112 0.11 11.32 9.54
CA PHE A 112 -0.71 10.28 8.93
C PHE A 112 -1.94 9.93 9.75
N ILE A 113 -1.77 9.60 11.04
CA ILE A 113 -2.87 9.17 11.92
C ILE A 113 -3.94 10.26 12.16
N TYR A 114 -3.60 11.52 11.93
CA TYR A 114 -4.52 12.65 12.08
C TYR A 114 -5.19 13.04 10.77
N LYS A 115 -4.55 12.75 9.63
CA LYS A 115 -5.00 13.18 8.31
C LYS A 115 -5.74 12.09 7.56
N VAL A 116 -5.25 10.85 7.60
CA VAL A 116 -5.78 9.75 6.79
C VAL A 116 -6.91 9.03 7.51
N ARG A 117 -8.02 8.87 6.83
CA ARG A 117 -9.18 8.09 7.28
C ARG A 117 -9.32 6.83 6.44
N LEU A 118 -8.70 5.75 6.87
CA LEU A 118 -8.72 4.48 6.15
C LEU A 118 -10.10 3.83 6.01
N ASN A 119 -11.13 4.36 6.66
CA ASN A 119 -12.51 3.89 6.50
C ASN A 119 -13.33 4.71 5.49
N THR A 120 -12.70 5.68 4.83
CA THR A 120 -13.39 6.59 3.91
C THR A 120 -12.53 6.77 2.67
N ALA A 121 -13.07 6.46 1.50
CA ALA A 121 -12.39 6.68 0.24
C ALA A 121 -12.12 8.17 0.01
N GLY A 122 -10.97 8.48 -0.56
CA GLY A 122 -10.54 9.85 -0.85
C GLY A 122 -9.03 9.99 -0.90
N ASP A 123 -8.61 11.21 -1.23
CA ASP A 123 -7.20 11.59 -1.29
C ASP A 123 -6.84 12.42 -0.06
N TYR A 124 -5.76 12.05 0.60
CA TYR A 124 -5.28 12.68 1.83
C TYR A 124 -3.84 13.12 1.65
N VAL A 125 -3.53 14.34 2.08
CA VAL A 125 -2.16 14.86 2.05
C VAL A 125 -1.54 14.68 3.42
N VAL A 126 -0.48 13.88 3.48
CA VAL A 126 0.33 13.63 4.67
C VAL A 126 1.63 14.41 4.58
N THR A 127 2.04 15.03 5.66
CA THR A 127 3.27 15.80 5.75
C THR A 127 4.29 15.06 6.61
N LEU A 128 5.46 14.80 6.02
CA LEU A 128 6.64 14.30 6.71
C LEU A 128 7.49 15.49 7.17
N THR A 129 7.91 15.49 8.41
CA THR A 129 8.69 16.56 9.03
C THR A 129 9.82 15.99 9.87
N SER A 130 10.87 16.78 10.06
CA SER A 130 11.89 16.54 11.09
C SER A 130 12.21 17.89 11.73
N PRO A 131 11.44 18.30 12.75
CA PRO A 131 11.67 19.53 13.45
C PRO A 131 12.95 19.43 14.29
N LYS A 132 13.67 20.53 14.41
CA LYS A 132 14.82 20.62 15.32
C LYS A 132 14.38 20.34 16.75
N SER A 133 15.15 19.56 17.47
CA SER A 133 14.95 19.25 18.89
C SER A 133 16.01 19.85 19.79
N GLY A 134 17.17 20.19 19.23
CA GLY A 134 18.31 20.78 19.93
C GLY A 134 18.77 22.14 19.37
N TYR A 135 19.60 22.84 20.14
CA TYR A 135 20.08 24.17 19.77
C TYR A 135 20.91 24.16 18.48
N TYR A 136 21.64 23.08 18.21
CA TYR A 136 22.51 22.93 17.04
C TYR A 136 21.83 22.25 15.86
N GLU A 137 20.61 21.70 16.03
CA GLU A 137 19.82 21.08 14.98
C GLU A 137 19.08 22.11 14.14
N GLN A 138 18.72 21.72 12.94
CA GLN A 138 17.94 22.52 12.01
C GLN A 138 16.70 21.72 11.58
N ASP A 139 15.65 22.46 11.18
CA ASP A 139 14.44 21.84 10.63
C ASP A 139 14.73 21.27 9.24
N ALA A 140 14.19 20.10 8.93
CA ALA A 140 14.13 19.61 7.56
C ALA A 140 13.10 20.41 6.75
N ILE A 141 13.30 20.48 5.44
CA ILE A 141 12.24 20.90 4.52
C ILE A 141 11.16 19.81 4.54
N PRO A 142 9.91 20.16 4.85
CA PRO A 142 8.82 19.18 4.87
C PRO A 142 8.61 18.53 3.49
N VAL A 143 8.26 17.24 3.50
CA VAL A 143 7.88 16.49 2.30
C VAL A 143 6.43 16.07 2.42
N THR A 144 5.66 16.18 1.34
CA THR A 144 4.27 15.74 1.30
C THR A 144 4.12 14.45 0.51
N VAL A 145 3.23 13.58 0.99
CA VAL A 145 2.83 12.33 0.33
C VAL A 145 1.33 12.36 0.13
N ILE A 146 0.85 12.01 -1.07
CA ILE A 146 -0.57 11.84 -1.35
C ILE A 146 -0.94 10.39 -1.03
N VAL A 147 -1.87 10.21 -0.11
CA VAL A 147 -2.41 8.89 0.24
C VAL A 147 -3.79 8.75 -0.37
N HIS A 148 -3.92 7.81 -1.30
CA HIS A 148 -5.19 7.44 -1.92
C HIS A 148 -5.83 6.31 -1.12
N VAL A 149 -7.03 6.49 -0.61
CA VAL A 149 -7.84 5.42 -0.01
C VAL A 149 -8.93 5.05 -1.02
N LYS A 150 -8.87 3.83 -1.56
CA LYS A 150 -9.75 3.37 -2.65
C LYS A 150 -10.75 2.32 -2.17
N GLU A 151 -11.92 2.35 -2.75
CA GLU A 151 -12.92 1.30 -2.61
C GLU A 151 -12.56 0.11 -3.49
N LEU A 152 -13.00 -1.08 -3.09
CA LEU A 152 -12.85 -2.31 -3.86
C LEU A 152 -14.12 -3.14 -3.77
N LEU A 153 -14.59 -3.64 -4.91
CA LEU A 153 -15.53 -4.75 -5.02
C LEU A 153 -14.93 -5.74 -6.00
N GLU A 154 -14.54 -6.91 -5.53
CA GLU A 154 -13.80 -7.90 -6.32
C GLU A 154 -14.37 -9.30 -6.09
N LEU A 155 -14.37 -10.10 -7.14
CA LEU A 155 -14.65 -11.53 -7.10
C LEU A 155 -13.35 -12.29 -7.40
N GLN A 156 -12.87 -13.04 -6.42
CA GLN A 156 -11.81 -14.01 -6.62
C GLN A 156 -12.42 -15.35 -6.99
N ILE A 157 -11.89 -15.98 -8.02
CA ILE A 157 -12.36 -17.24 -8.58
C ILE A 157 -11.22 -18.27 -8.58
N PRO A 158 -11.53 -19.57 -8.48
CA PRO A 158 -10.51 -20.60 -8.68
C PRO A 158 -10.10 -20.67 -10.16
N ASP A 159 -8.82 -20.94 -10.41
CA ASP A 159 -8.31 -21.09 -11.79
C ASP A 159 -8.96 -22.29 -12.49
N GLU A 160 -9.05 -23.42 -11.80
CA GLU A 160 -9.69 -24.63 -12.27
C GLU A 160 -10.17 -25.50 -11.12
N PHE A 161 -11.13 -26.36 -11.42
CA PHE A 161 -11.58 -27.46 -10.57
C PHE A 161 -12.04 -28.62 -11.42
N ARG A 162 -12.14 -29.80 -10.82
CA ARG A 162 -12.61 -31.01 -11.49
C ARG A 162 -13.91 -31.52 -10.88
N MET A 163 -14.67 -32.24 -11.69
CA MET A 163 -15.85 -32.95 -11.25
C MET A 163 -15.54 -34.44 -11.16
N ASP A 164 -15.67 -35.03 -9.99
CA ASP A 164 -15.31 -36.43 -9.75
C ASP A 164 -16.23 -37.10 -8.72
N ILE A 165 -16.15 -38.45 -8.62
CA ILE A 165 -16.88 -39.22 -7.64
C ILE A 165 -16.34 -39.05 -6.22
N ASP A 166 -15.03 -38.91 -6.09
CA ASP A 166 -14.35 -38.56 -4.83
C ASP A 166 -13.04 -37.76 -5.06
N ALA A 167 -12.47 -37.24 -3.99
CA ALA A 167 -11.32 -36.38 -4.04
C ALA A 167 -10.02 -37.03 -4.56
N ASN A 168 -9.93 -38.37 -4.54
CA ASN A 168 -8.75 -39.15 -4.90
C ASN A 168 -8.94 -39.96 -6.17
N ALA A 169 -10.10 -39.83 -6.82
CA ALA A 169 -10.34 -40.55 -8.07
C ALA A 169 -9.53 -40.00 -9.20
N ASP A 170 -8.87 -40.86 -9.97
CA ASP A 170 -8.14 -40.49 -11.19
C ASP A 170 -9.07 -40.44 -12.42
N SER A 171 -10.25 -41.03 -12.31
CA SER A 171 -11.26 -41.08 -13.38
C SER A 171 -12.62 -41.51 -12.85
N VAL A 172 -13.67 -41.09 -13.55
CA VAL A 172 -15.04 -41.56 -13.28
C VAL A 172 -15.20 -42.96 -13.87
N PRO A 173 -15.51 -43.98 -13.06
CA PRO A 173 -15.69 -45.35 -13.57
C PRO A 173 -16.95 -45.45 -14.44
N ILE A 174 -16.92 -46.34 -15.42
CA ILE A 174 -18.11 -46.68 -16.22
C ILE A 174 -19.18 -47.28 -15.32
N SER A 175 -20.40 -46.81 -15.47
CA SER A 175 -21.55 -47.28 -14.70
C SER A 175 -22.79 -47.45 -15.57
N ASP A 176 -23.54 -48.50 -15.28
CA ASP A 176 -24.89 -48.73 -15.82
C ASP A 176 -25.98 -47.93 -15.05
N LYS A 177 -25.54 -47.09 -14.10
CA LYS A 177 -26.41 -46.26 -13.27
C LYS A 177 -25.98 -44.82 -13.35
N LYS A 178 -26.93 -43.94 -13.17
CA LYS A 178 -26.69 -42.50 -12.99
C LYS A 178 -25.66 -42.25 -11.89
N GLN A 179 -24.68 -41.41 -12.18
CA GLN A 179 -23.64 -41.03 -11.24
C GLN A 179 -23.74 -39.54 -10.90
N THR A 180 -23.45 -39.22 -9.65
CA THR A 180 -23.36 -37.83 -9.20
C THR A 180 -21.90 -37.52 -8.90
N LEU A 181 -21.37 -36.55 -9.61
CA LEU A 181 -20.02 -36.02 -9.41
C LEU A 181 -20.06 -34.78 -8.54
N LYS A 182 -19.01 -34.59 -7.75
CA LYS A 182 -18.79 -33.43 -6.91
C LYS A 182 -17.60 -32.59 -7.42
N CYS A 183 -17.60 -31.33 -7.06
CA CYS A 183 -16.49 -30.42 -7.35
C CYS A 183 -15.31 -30.69 -6.40
N TYR A 184 -14.09 -30.66 -6.94
CA TYR A 184 -12.84 -30.71 -6.19
C TYR A 184 -11.84 -29.73 -6.81
N GLY A 185 -11.16 -28.94 -5.98
CA GLY A 185 -10.11 -28.02 -6.44
C GLY A 185 -8.90 -28.79 -6.98
N SER A 186 -8.34 -28.33 -8.08
CA SER A 186 -7.18 -28.97 -8.73
C SER A 186 -5.87 -28.63 -8.03
N SER A 187 -5.72 -27.39 -7.51
CA SER A 187 -4.50 -26.90 -6.84
C SER A 187 -4.76 -26.26 -5.47
N GLY A 188 -5.91 -26.52 -4.87
CA GLY A 188 -6.37 -25.93 -3.62
C GLY A 188 -7.86 -26.09 -3.46
N LYS A 189 -8.48 -25.22 -2.69
CA LYS A 189 -9.95 -25.22 -2.55
C LYS A 189 -10.61 -24.56 -3.74
N ALA A 190 -11.69 -25.15 -4.23
CA ALA A 190 -12.55 -24.50 -5.21
C ALA A 190 -13.50 -23.55 -4.47
N GLU A 191 -13.13 -22.27 -4.39
CA GLU A 191 -13.89 -21.25 -3.66
C GLU A 191 -14.10 -20.01 -4.53
N LEU A 192 -15.27 -19.37 -4.39
CA LEU A 192 -15.51 -18.01 -4.85
C LEU A 192 -15.42 -17.10 -3.62
N GLU A 193 -14.66 -16.02 -3.70
CA GLU A 193 -14.58 -15.04 -2.63
C GLU A 193 -14.97 -13.65 -3.15
N VAL A 194 -15.97 -13.04 -2.53
CA VAL A 194 -16.33 -11.63 -2.78
C VAL A 194 -15.68 -10.77 -1.70
N ILE A 195 -14.83 -9.87 -2.13
CA ILE A 195 -14.20 -8.86 -1.29
C ILE A 195 -14.90 -7.52 -1.52
N ASP A 196 -15.60 -7.03 -0.48
CA ASP A 196 -16.33 -5.77 -0.53
C ASP A 196 -15.75 -4.78 0.49
N ARG A 197 -14.98 -3.81 -0.03
CA ARG A 197 -14.37 -2.72 0.74
C ARG A 197 -14.96 -1.36 0.35
N ARG A 198 -16.22 -1.31 -0.06
CA ARG A 198 -16.90 -0.06 -0.35
C ARG A 198 -17.35 0.62 0.94
N THR A 199 -17.28 1.93 0.96
CA THR A 199 -17.76 2.77 2.08
C THR A 199 -19.27 2.63 2.23
N VAL A 200 -19.99 2.58 1.11
CA VAL A 200 -21.43 2.32 1.05
C VAL A 200 -21.66 1.00 0.33
N ARG A 201 -22.10 -0.01 1.07
CA ARG A 201 -22.37 -1.35 0.54
C ARG A 201 -23.81 -1.46 0.14
N GLN A 202 -24.06 -1.58 -1.15
CA GLN A 202 -25.40 -1.70 -1.74
C GLN A 202 -25.83 -3.15 -2.00
N GLY A 203 -24.98 -4.10 -1.61
CA GLY A 203 -25.13 -5.49 -1.97
C GLY A 203 -24.43 -5.81 -3.29
N TRP A 204 -24.55 -7.06 -3.73
CA TRP A 204 -23.97 -7.56 -4.97
C TRP A 204 -24.65 -8.89 -5.37
N THR A 205 -24.49 -9.26 -6.63
CA THR A 205 -24.96 -10.53 -7.18
C THR A 205 -23.81 -11.22 -7.92
N ILE A 206 -23.59 -12.50 -7.64
CA ILE A 206 -22.73 -13.35 -8.47
C ILE A 206 -23.62 -14.05 -9.48
N THR A 207 -23.25 -13.98 -10.75
CA THR A 207 -23.87 -14.77 -11.82
C THR A 207 -22.85 -15.74 -12.40
N GLY A 208 -23.35 -16.89 -12.90
CA GLY A 208 -22.54 -17.90 -13.56
C GLY A 208 -23.14 -18.31 -14.89
N ALA A 209 -22.29 -18.44 -15.91
CA ALA A 209 -22.61 -19.07 -17.18
C ALA A 209 -21.55 -20.10 -17.53
N MET A 210 -21.91 -21.17 -18.24
CA MET A 210 -20.98 -22.20 -18.65
C MET A 210 -21.14 -22.57 -20.12
N THR A 211 -20.04 -22.94 -20.77
CA THR A 211 -20.10 -23.62 -22.08
C THR A 211 -20.54 -25.08 -21.89
N PRO A 212 -21.07 -25.74 -22.92
CA PRO A 212 -21.27 -27.18 -22.85
C PRO A 212 -19.95 -27.90 -22.54
N PHE A 213 -20.03 -29.04 -21.87
CA PHE A 213 -18.89 -29.94 -21.72
C PHE A 213 -18.57 -30.59 -23.07
N THR A 214 -17.35 -30.38 -23.57
CA THR A 214 -16.90 -30.95 -24.85
C THR A 214 -15.58 -31.69 -24.69
N ASN A 215 -15.42 -32.78 -25.44
CA ASN A 215 -14.15 -33.49 -25.55
C ASN A 215 -13.27 -32.91 -26.69
N SER A 216 -12.09 -33.45 -26.85
CA SER A 216 -11.15 -33.06 -27.94
C SER A 216 -11.68 -33.35 -29.34
N GLY A 217 -12.61 -34.29 -29.49
CA GLY A 217 -13.29 -34.63 -30.74
C GLY A 217 -14.48 -33.73 -31.08
N GLY A 218 -14.91 -32.90 -30.15
CA GLY A 218 -16.06 -32.03 -30.30
C GLY A 218 -17.39 -32.66 -29.85
N ASP A 219 -17.36 -33.87 -29.26
CA ASP A 219 -18.58 -34.49 -28.71
C ASP A 219 -19.02 -33.75 -27.44
N VAL A 220 -20.31 -33.58 -27.31
CA VAL A 220 -20.93 -32.84 -26.22
C VAL A 220 -21.53 -33.80 -25.19
N LEU A 221 -21.10 -33.66 -23.95
CA LEU A 221 -21.70 -34.34 -22.80
C LEU A 221 -23.03 -33.65 -22.44
N GLN A 222 -24.12 -34.37 -22.46
CA GLN A 222 -25.47 -33.87 -22.23
C GLN A 222 -25.79 -33.70 -20.74
N THR A 223 -25.03 -32.82 -20.10
CA THR A 223 -25.18 -32.50 -18.66
C THR A 223 -24.92 -31.03 -18.38
N SER A 224 -25.25 -30.61 -17.18
CA SER A 224 -24.95 -29.28 -16.69
C SER A 224 -24.54 -29.29 -15.21
N LEU A 225 -23.80 -28.26 -14.78
CA LEU A 225 -23.49 -28.10 -13.36
C LEU A 225 -24.72 -27.62 -12.62
N LYS A 226 -25.02 -28.29 -11.53
CA LYS A 226 -26.03 -27.91 -10.56
C LYS A 226 -25.36 -27.15 -9.43
N TYR A 227 -25.73 -25.88 -9.26
CA TYR A 227 -25.33 -25.08 -8.11
C TYR A 227 -26.42 -25.08 -7.06
N GLN A 228 -26.06 -25.38 -5.82
CA GLN A 228 -26.96 -25.36 -4.67
C GLN A 228 -26.42 -24.37 -3.63
N SER A 229 -27.04 -23.20 -3.54
CA SER A 229 -26.73 -22.24 -2.47
C SER A 229 -27.02 -22.84 -1.09
N LYS A 230 -26.19 -22.50 -0.10
CA LYS A 230 -26.42 -22.83 1.31
C LYS A 230 -27.51 -21.98 1.96
N ALA A 231 -28.05 -21.00 1.25
CA ALA A 231 -29.17 -20.20 1.77
C ALA A 231 -30.40 -21.06 2.04
N PRO A 232 -31.09 -20.85 3.16
CA PRO A 232 -32.31 -21.61 3.50
C PRO A 232 -33.35 -21.52 2.36
N SER A 233 -33.91 -22.65 1.99
CA SER A 233 -34.94 -22.75 0.95
C SER A 233 -34.53 -22.34 -0.47
N SER A 234 -33.23 -22.32 -0.78
CA SER A 234 -32.76 -22.07 -2.15
C SER A 234 -33.07 -23.28 -3.04
N SER A 235 -33.63 -23.04 -4.23
CA SER A 235 -33.73 -24.05 -5.26
C SER A 235 -32.42 -24.22 -5.99
N PRO A 236 -32.08 -25.42 -6.46
CA PRO A 236 -30.88 -25.62 -7.27
C PRO A 236 -30.97 -24.85 -8.59
N ILE A 237 -29.84 -24.34 -9.03
CA ILE A 237 -29.67 -23.59 -10.27
C ILE A 237 -28.81 -24.45 -11.20
N TYR A 238 -29.26 -24.65 -12.44
CA TYR A 238 -28.50 -25.38 -13.46
C TYR A 238 -27.79 -24.37 -14.35
N LEU A 239 -26.47 -24.36 -14.31
CA LEU A 239 -25.66 -23.47 -15.14
C LEU A 239 -25.82 -23.85 -16.61
N ASN A 240 -25.93 -22.86 -17.46
CA ASN A 240 -26.03 -22.99 -18.92
C ASN A 240 -25.31 -21.83 -19.60
N THR A 241 -25.50 -21.65 -20.89
CA THR A 241 -24.84 -20.58 -21.68
C THR A 241 -25.31 -19.16 -21.36
N THR A 242 -26.31 -19.00 -20.52
CA THR A 242 -26.80 -17.68 -20.08
C THR A 242 -26.44 -17.43 -18.61
N ASN A 243 -26.17 -16.16 -18.27
CA ASN A 243 -25.87 -15.80 -16.90
C ASN A 243 -27.04 -16.12 -15.95
N GLN A 244 -26.79 -16.99 -14.99
CA GLN A 244 -27.75 -17.37 -13.94
C GLN A 244 -27.30 -16.76 -12.61
N PRO A 245 -28.16 -16.03 -11.88
CA PRO A 245 -27.82 -15.54 -10.55
C PRO A 245 -27.69 -16.71 -9.58
N ILE A 246 -26.53 -16.88 -9.00
CA ILE A 246 -26.23 -18.01 -8.09
C ILE A 246 -26.18 -17.59 -6.63
N GLU A 247 -25.59 -16.44 -6.33
CA GLU A 247 -25.54 -15.89 -4.98
C GLU A 247 -25.78 -14.39 -5.00
N LYS A 248 -26.42 -13.91 -3.95
CA LYS A 248 -26.61 -12.46 -3.77
C LYS A 248 -26.49 -12.08 -2.31
N LYS A 249 -25.96 -10.90 -2.07
CA LYS A 249 -25.98 -10.22 -0.78
C LYS A 249 -26.80 -8.95 -0.92
N GLN A 250 -27.88 -8.88 -0.15
CA GLN A 250 -28.63 -7.62 -0.07
C GLN A 250 -27.88 -6.65 0.82
N SER A 251 -27.98 -5.36 0.46
CA SER A 251 -27.44 -4.28 1.25
C SER A 251 -27.86 -4.43 2.70
N ALA A 252 -26.96 -4.26 3.60
CA ALA A 252 -27.21 -3.59 4.86
C ALA A 252 -26.08 -3.74 5.83
N VAL A 253 -24.93 -3.22 5.59
CA VAL A 253 -24.04 -3.02 6.72
C VAL A 253 -23.38 -1.66 6.57
N THR A 254 -23.78 -0.77 7.43
CA THR A 254 -23.10 0.50 7.74
C THR A 254 -21.77 0.28 8.47
N ASP A 255 -21.28 -0.96 8.58
CA ASP A 255 -19.99 -1.24 9.19
C ASP A 255 -18.89 -0.95 8.16
N PRO A 256 -17.99 0.01 8.43
CA PRO A 256 -16.90 0.36 7.54
C PRO A 256 -15.80 -0.69 7.46
N LYS A 257 -16.02 -1.88 8.01
CA LYS A 257 -15.03 -2.96 8.00
C LYS A 257 -15.00 -3.69 6.67
N TYR A 258 -13.80 -4.15 6.32
CA TYR A 258 -13.55 -5.16 5.31
C TYR A 258 -14.56 -6.31 5.44
N ASP A 259 -15.24 -6.63 4.35
CA ASP A 259 -16.16 -7.74 4.25
C ASP A 259 -15.67 -8.72 3.19
N SER A 260 -15.44 -9.95 3.59
CA SER A 260 -15.13 -11.07 2.71
C SER A 260 -16.22 -12.13 2.89
N THR A 261 -16.77 -12.60 1.77
CA THR A 261 -17.76 -13.67 1.76
C THR A 261 -17.25 -14.79 0.87
N VAL A 262 -17.05 -15.97 1.46
CA VAL A 262 -16.52 -17.15 0.78
C VAL A 262 -17.62 -18.15 0.51
N PHE A 263 -17.69 -18.66 -0.72
CA PHE A 263 -18.57 -19.72 -1.17
C PHE A 263 -17.72 -20.92 -1.59
N ASN A 264 -17.85 -22.03 -0.86
CA ASN A 264 -17.15 -23.25 -1.17
C ASN A 264 -17.90 -23.99 -2.29
N LEU A 265 -17.29 -24.11 -3.46
CA LEU A 265 -17.85 -24.78 -4.62
C LEU A 265 -17.85 -26.30 -4.46
N GLU A 266 -16.95 -26.88 -3.67
CA GLU A 266 -16.92 -28.32 -3.39
C GLU A 266 -18.20 -28.78 -2.68
N ASP A 267 -18.79 -27.89 -1.87
CA ASP A 267 -20.06 -28.15 -1.19
C ASP A 267 -21.31 -27.76 -2.01
N SER A 268 -21.14 -26.93 -3.01
CA SER A 268 -22.23 -26.25 -3.72
C SER A 268 -22.42 -26.72 -5.16
N LEU A 269 -21.37 -27.23 -5.83
CA LEU A 269 -21.43 -27.71 -7.20
C LEU A 269 -21.51 -29.23 -7.26
N SER A 270 -22.41 -29.72 -8.10
CA SER A 270 -22.50 -31.12 -8.47
C SER A 270 -22.93 -31.28 -9.93
N MET A 271 -22.68 -32.44 -10.49
CA MET A 271 -23.06 -32.80 -11.86
C MET A 271 -23.63 -34.22 -11.87
N GLU A 272 -24.62 -34.47 -12.68
CA GLU A 272 -25.17 -35.78 -12.88
C GLU A 272 -24.85 -36.29 -14.28
N ILE A 273 -24.35 -37.53 -14.40
CA ILE A 273 -24.07 -38.19 -15.67
C ILE A 273 -25.00 -39.41 -15.76
N GLU A 274 -25.77 -39.48 -16.85
CA GLU A 274 -26.59 -40.64 -17.16
C GLU A 274 -25.72 -41.77 -17.77
N PRO A 275 -26.13 -43.04 -17.69
CA PRO A 275 -25.42 -44.14 -18.32
C PRO A 275 -25.21 -43.90 -19.81
N ASN A 276 -23.98 -44.13 -20.30
CA ASN A 276 -23.55 -43.99 -21.70
C ASN A 276 -23.54 -42.55 -22.23
N ASP A 277 -23.66 -41.52 -21.41
CA ASP A 277 -23.57 -40.13 -21.84
C ASP A 277 -22.12 -39.73 -22.21
N ALA A 278 -21.11 -40.36 -21.61
CA ALA A 278 -19.70 -40.07 -21.86
C ALA A 278 -19.02 -41.20 -22.64
N LEU A 279 -18.06 -40.82 -23.47
CA LEU A 279 -17.16 -41.77 -24.17
C LEU A 279 -16.14 -42.33 -23.18
N VAL A 280 -15.81 -43.62 -23.39
CA VAL A 280 -14.80 -44.32 -22.59
C VAL A 280 -13.41 -43.74 -22.86
N ASN A 281 -12.63 -43.51 -21.80
CA ASN A 281 -11.27 -42.99 -21.85
C ASN A 281 -11.16 -41.60 -22.47
N ASP A 282 -12.17 -40.77 -22.32
CA ASP A 282 -12.18 -39.41 -22.81
C ASP A 282 -12.33 -38.40 -21.65
N SER A 283 -11.89 -37.18 -21.89
CA SER A 283 -12.03 -36.05 -20.95
C SER A 283 -12.91 -34.98 -21.57
N TYR A 284 -13.78 -34.41 -20.75
CA TYR A 284 -14.72 -33.36 -21.14
C TYR A 284 -14.40 -32.08 -20.35
N GLU A 285 -14.28 -30.98 -21.04
CA GLU A 285 -13.99 -29.68 -20.46
C GLU A 285 -15.14 -28.70 -20.70
N SER A 286 -15.31 -27.78 -19.78
CA SER A 286 -16.24 -26.66 -19.87
C SER A 286 -15.60 -25.43 -19.27
N LYS A 287 -15.87 -24.26 -19.83
CA LYS A 287 -15.47 -22.97 -19.28
C LYS A 287 -16.66 -22.35 -18.54
N ILE A 288 -16.45 -21.97 -17.27
CA ILE A 288 -17.40 -21.18 -16.50
C ILE A 288 -16.95 -19.74 -16.51
N THR A 289 -17.88 -18.83 -16.74
CA THR A 289 -17.71 -17.40 -16.60
C THR A 289 -18.49 -16.95 -15.36
N TRP A 290 -17.78 -16.50 -14.35
CA TRP A 290 -18.36 -15.89 -13.17
C TRP A 290 -18.36 -14.36 -13.34
N THR A 291 -19.45 -13.72 -12.99
CA THR A 291 -19.56 -12.25 -13.04
C THR A 291 -20.08 -11.74 -11.70
N LEU A 292 -19.40 -10.73 -11.18
CA LEU A 292 -19.86 -9.98 -10.01
C LEU A 292 -20.53 -8.70 -10.48
N GLU A 293 -21.79 -8.58 -10.13
CA GLU A 293 -22.60 -7.40 -10.45
C GLU A 293 -22.84 -6.60 -9.16
N ASP A 294 -22.57 -5.31 -9.23
CA ASP A 294 -22.99 -4.39 -8.17
C ASP A 294 -24.51 -4.37 -8.10
N ALA A 295 -25.08 -4.45 -6.90
CA ALA A 295 -26.53 -4.43 -6.78
C ALA A 295 -27.07 -3.09 -7.30
N PRO A 296 -28.19 -3.11 -8.05
CA PRO A 296 -28.81 -1.87 -8.48
C PRO A 296 -29.13 -1.02 -7.26
N ARG A 297 -28.80 0.26 -7.34
CA ARG A 297 -29.20 1.22 -6.31
C ARG A 297 -30.72 1.20 -6.19
N PRO A 298 -31.26 1.20 -4.95
CA PRO A 298 -32.71 1.28 -4.75
C PRO A 298 -33.30 2.55 -5.35
#